data_41f14bb97da262cb0c980c654511d58b
#
_entry.id   41f14bb97da262cb0c980c654511d58b
#
_cell.length_a   1.000
_cell.length_b   1.000
_cell.length_c   1.000
_cell.angle_alpha   90.00
_cell.angle_beta   90.00
_cell.angle_gamma   90.00
#
_symmetry.space_group_name_H-M   'P 1'
#
loop_
_entity.id
_entity.type
_entity.pdbx_description
1 polymer ?
#
loop_
_entity_poly.entity_id
_entity_poly.type
_entity_poly.pdbx_seq_one_letter_code
_entity_poly.pdbx_strand_id
1 'polypeptide(L)'
;MGVVDYLCNAFFPERAAAWDAAIAVQGIPLKVRRDPDDSFTDADGMVARMDELGIDTLVLATGDEHAHGALAEYHTVTCRWEEMEALHGRHPGRFVGLWAADPTLGMAGVERTEEALAQEWAVGIYLHTHSFDRRFDHADYYPHYALCAREDVAVVMQAGTSGGLLPSEVGQPIGIDRPALYFPRTPFVLSHTGWPWVDEAIAMALKFPNVYLGTASYPPRHWSPAVVEFARRAGRSKVLFGTNFPTVGHRHALAQLEELHFDAAVTQAMLEGNARRVFTRLPKKEVS
;
A
#
# COMPACT_ATOMS: atom_id res chain seq x y z
N MET A 1 -7.61 19.10 7.60
CA MET A 1 -6.48 18.15 7.43
C MET A 1 -7.08 16.92 6.76
N GLY A 2 -6.54 16.49 5.65
CA GLY A 2 -7.04 15.31 4.94
C GLY A 2 -6.23 14.08 5.28
N VAL A 3 -6.79 12.91 4.92
CA VAL A 3 -6.13 11.62 5.07
C VAL A 3 -6.02 10.95 3.71
N VAL A 4 -4.84 10.43 3.37
CA VAL A 4 -4.62 9.52 2.25
C VAL A 4 -4.22 8.17 2.85
N ASP A 5 -5.05 7.17 2.66
CA ASP A 5 -4.66 5.79 2.97
C ASP A 5 -3.95 5.20 1.75
N TYR A 6 -2.63 5.04 1.86
CA TYR A 6 -1.79 4.69 0.70
C TYR A 6 -1.92 3.24 0.24
N LEU A 7 -2.56 2.38 1.02
CA LEU A 7 -2.77 0.97 0.65
C LEU A 7 -4.01 0.38 1.30
N CYS A 8 -4.98 0.07 0.47
CA CYS A 8 -6.19 -0.68 0.80
C CYS A 8 -6.40 -1.82 -0.21
N ASN A 9 -7.19 -2.82 0.15
CA ASN A 9 -7.71 -3.81 -0.78
C ASN A 9 -9.17 -3.50 -1.12
N ALA A 10 -9.81 -4.34 -1.94
CA ALA A 10 -11.22 -4.18 -2.25
C ALA A 10 -12.08 -4.26 -0.98
N PHE A 11 -13.07 -3.38 -0.92
CA PHE A 11 -13.92 -3.19 0.26
C PHE A 11 -15.37 -3.66 0.03
N PHE A 12 -15.65 -4.23 -1.12
CA PHE A 12 -17.00 -4.67 -1.50
C PHE A 12 -17.46 -5.87 -0.69
N PRO A 13 -18.77 -5.99 -0.36
CA PRO A 13 -19.32 -7.08 0.45
C PRO A 13 -19.02 -8.48 -0.09
N GLU A 14 -18.96 -8.66 -1.40
CA GLU A 14 -18.64 -9.92 -2.05
C GLU A 14 -17.19 -10.39 -1.81
N ARG A 15 -16.30 -9.51 -1.40
CA ARG A 15 -14.92 -9.85 -1.01
C ARG A 15 -14.82 -10.44 0.39
N ALA A 16 -15.85 -10.29 1.22
CA ALA A 16 -15.82 -10.76 2.60
C ALA A 16 -15.51 -12.26 2.72
N ALA A 17 -16.14 -13.09 1.87
CA ALA A 17 -15.92 -14.54 1.88
C ALA A 17 -14.49 -14.92 1.46
N ALA A 18 -13.90 -14.23 0.48
CA ALA A 18 -12.52 -14.45 0.05
C ALA A 18 -11.52 -14.09 1.18
N TRP A 19 -11.77 -13.00 1.89
CA TRP A 19 -10.97 -12.63 3.06
C TRP A 19 -11.09 -13.66 4.19
N ASP A 20 -12.28 -14.17 4.47
CA ASP A 20 -12.49 -15.22 5.48
C ASP A 20 -11.71 -16.48 5.12
N ALA A 21 -11.74 -16.88 3.86
CA ALA A 21 -11.00 -18.04 3.36
C ALA A 21 -9.49 -17.83 3.47
N ALA A 22 -8.98 -16.69 3.06
CA ALA A 22 -7.56 -16.35 3.15
C ALA A 22 -7.05 -16.37 4.60
N ILE A 23 -7.82 -15.82 5.55
CA ILE A 23 -7.48 -15.82 6.97
C ILE A 23 -7.51 -17.23 7.56
N ALA A 24 -8.50 -18.04 7.20
CA ALA A 24 -8.62 -19.41 7.69
C ALA A 24 -7.41 -20.28 7.29
N VAL A 25 -6.88 -20.11 6.08
CA VAL A 25 -5.71 -20.85 5.59
C VAL A 25 -4.42 -20.41 6.28
N GLN A 26 -4.30 -19.15 6.62
CA GLN A 26 -3.07 -18.57 7.16
C GLN A 26 -2.76 -18.99 8.59
N GLY A 27 -3.75 -19.49 9.34
CA GLY A 27 -3.57 -19.89 10.75
C GLY A 27 -3.11 -18.73 11.68
N ILE A 28 -2.99 -17.52 11.14
CA ILE A 28 -2.65 -16.31 11.89
C ILE A 28 -3.97 -15.71 12.36
N PRO A 29 -4.12 -15.39 13.66
CA PRO A 29 -5.32 -14.74 14.16
C PRO A 29 -5.34 -13.26 13.72
N LEU A 30 -5.35 -13.00 12.42
CA LEU A 30 -5.64 -11.68 11.90
C LEU A 30 -7.09 -11.38 12.26
N LYS A 31 -7.26 -10.56 13.28
CA LYS A 31 -8.56 -10.06 13.66
C LYS A 31 -8.96 -8.98 12.66
N VAL A 32 -9.44 -9.40 11.48
CA VAL A 32 -10.22 -8.49 10.65
C VAL A 32 -11.42 -8.10 11.52
N ARG A 33 -11.41 -6.87 12.00
CA ARG A 33 -12.54 -6.37 12.79
C ARG A 33 -13.72 -6.19 11.87
N ARG A 34 -14.73 -7.00 12.08
CA ARG A 34 -16.08 -6.83 11.52
C ARG A 34 -16.86 -5.89 12.43
N ASP A 35 -16.31 -4.69 12.63
CA ASP A 35 -17.09 -3.61 13.20
C ASP A 35 -18.13 -3.21 12.14
N PRO A 36 -19.43 -3.19 12.45
CA PRO A 36 -20.45 -2.75 11.50
C PRO A 36 -20.14 -1.40 10.89
N ASP A 37 -19.55 -0.48 11.66
CA ASP A 37 -19.18 0.87 11.21
C ASP A 37 -17.86 0.90 10.41
N ASP A 38 -17.11 -0.20 10.35
CA ASP A 38 -15.80 -0.30 9.69
C ASP A 38 -15.68 -1.59 8.84
N SER A 39 -16.81 -2.15 8.41
CA SER A 39 -16.91 -3.39 7.64
C SER A 39 -16.92 -3.15 6.11
N PHE A 40 -17.07 -4.23 5.36
CA PHE A 40 -17.30 -4.17 3.92
C PHE A 40 -18.58 -3.41 3.58
N THR A 41 -18.54 -2.63 2.48
CA THR A 41 -19.66 -1.79 2.04
C THR A 41 -19.57 -1.55 0.53
N ASP A 42 -20.59 -0.95 -0.07
CA ASP A 42 -20.55 -0.49 -1.46
C ASP A 42 -19.76 0.83 -1.60
N ALA A 43 -19.64 1.34 -2.82
CA ALA A 43 -18.90 2.55 -3.12
C ALA A 43 -19.43 3.79 -2.38
N ASP A 44 -20.75 3.97 -2.34
CA ASP A 44 -21.37 5.13 -1.69
C ASP A 44 -21.22 5.06 -0.17
N GLY A 45 -21.39 3.87 0.41
CA GLY A 45 -21.13 3.64 1.83
C GLY A 45 -19.66 3.87 2.21
N MET A 46 -18.72 3.50 1.34
CA MET A 46 -17.32 3.80 1.58
C MET A 46 -17.02 5.31 1.50
N VAL A 47 -17.60 6.03 0.52
CA VAL A 47 -17.48 7.49 0.44
C VAL A 47 -18.05 8.17 1.67
N ALA A 48 -19.24 7.74 2.14
CA ALA A 48 -19.83 8.28 3.36
C ALA A 48 -18.92 8.09 4.59
N ARG A 49 -18.31 6.90 4.71
CA ARG A 49 -17.31 6.61 5.76
C ARG A 49 -16.07 7.50 5.63
N MET A 50 -15.56 7.67 4.40
CA MET A 50 -14.43 8.56 4.13
C MET A 50 -14.73 9.99 4.56
N ASP A 51 -15.93 10.50 4.23
CA ASP A 51 -16.37 11.85 4.61
C ASP A 51 -16.44 12.02 6.13
N GLU A 52 -17.02 11.03 6.82
CA GLU A 52 -17.11 11.02 8.29
C GLU A 52 -15.71 11.03 8.95
N LEU A 53 -14.76 10.27 8.40
CA LEU A 53 -13.41 10.12 8.97
C LEU A 53 -12.39 11.14 8.44
N GLY A 54 -12.79 12.02 7.54
CA GLY A 54 -11.88 13.00 6.92
C GLY A 54 -10.85 12.37 5.98
N ILE A 55 -11.19 11.21 5.37
CA ILE A 55 -10.33 10.53 4.39
C ILE A 55 -10.61 11.14 3.01
N ASP A 56 -9.59 11.75 2.43
CA ASP A 56 -9.69 12.35 1.09
C ASP A 56 -9.64 11.27 0.00
N THR A 57 -8.65 10.36 0.10
CA THR A 57 -8.35 9.39 -0.97
C THR A 57 -7.97 8.03 -0.39
N LEU A 58 -8.53 6.96 -0.94
CA LEU A 58 -8.07 5.59 -0.76
C LEU A 58 -7.28 5.15 -2.00
N VAL A 59 -6.09 4.59 -1.77
CA VAL A 59 -5.26 3.98 -2.80
C VAL A 59 -5.46 2.47 -2.73
N LEU A 60 -6.08 1.91 -3.77
CA LEU A 60 -6.48 0.50 -3.79
C LEU A 60 -5.45 -0.35 -4.55
N ALA A 61 -5.03 -1.46 -3.97
CA ALA A 61 -4.33 -2.49 -4.72
C ALA A 61 -5.28 -3.01 -5.81
N THR A 62 -4.86 -2.87 -7.07
CA THR A 62 -5.69 -3.17 -8.24
C THR A 62 -5.03 -4.27 -9.07
N GLY A 63 -5.76 -5.35 -9.31
CA GLY A 63 -5.22 -6.53 -9.96
C GLY A 63 -5.90 -6.91 -11.26
N ASP A 64 -5.30 -7.90 -11.93
CA ASP A 64 -5.82 -8.51 -13.15
C ASP A 64 -6.64 -9.75 -12.81
N GLU A 65 -7.82 -9.88 -13.40
CA GLU A 65 -8.66 -11.08 -13.25
C GLU A 65 -8.02 -12.33 -13.88
N HIS A 66 -7.06 -12.14 -14.78
CA HIS A 66 -6.33 -13.22 -15.46
C HIS A 66 -5.03 -13.62 -14.74
N ALA A 67 -4.79 -13.14 -13.52
CA ALA A 67 -3.61 -13.51 -12.77
C ALA A 67 -3.57 -15.02 -12.47
N HIS A 68 -2.37 -15.57 -12.44
CA HIS A 68 -2.10 -16.99 -12.22
C HIS A 68 -1.22 -17.23 -10.99
N GLY A 69 -1.18 -18.48 -10.51
CA GLY A 69 -0.32 -18.88 -9.39
C GLY A 69 -0.67 -18.19 -8.08
N ALA A 70 0.33 -17.89 -7.26
CA ALA A 70 0.13 -17.27 -5.95
C ALA A 70 -0.47 -15.86 -6.02
N LEU A 71 -0.27 -15.15 -7.13
CA LEU A 71 -0.88 -13.86 -7.36
C LEU A 71 -2.40 -13.96 -7.58
N ALA A 72 -2.89 -15.09 -8.12
CA ALA A 72 -4.33 -15.33 -8.30
C ALA A 72 -5.09 -15.30 -6.97
N GLU A 73 -4.52 -15.90 -5.90
CA GLU A 73 -5.13 -15.84 -4.56
C GLU A 73 -5.17 -14.41 -4.04
N TYR A 74 -4.08 -13.66 -4.22
CA TYR A 74 -4.02 -12.25 -3.83
C TYR A 74 -5.07 -11.42 -4.57
N HIS A 75 -5.28 -11.66 -5.87
CA HIS A 75 -6.27 -10.94 -6.65
C HIS A 75 -7.73 -11.22 -6.25
N THR A 76 -8.01 -12.27 -5.50
CA THR A 76 -9.36 -12.49 -4.96
C THR A 76 -9.78 -11.41 -3.96
N VAL A 77 -8.82 -10.71 -3.37
CA VAL A 77 -9.04 -9.68 -2.33
C VAL A 77 -8.73 -8.26 -2.80
N THR A 78 -8.12 -8.10 -3.98
CA THR A 78 -7.83 -6.77 -4.56
C THR A 78 -9.03 -6.21 -5.34
N CYS A 79 -8.96 -4.94 -5.68
CA CYS A 79 -9.86 -4.30 -6.63
C CYS A 79 -9.53 -4.82 -8.06
N ARG A 80 -10.52 -5.15 -8.86
CA ARG A 80 -10.30 -5.50 -10.27
C ARG A 80 -10.18 -4.25 -11.12
N TRP A 81 -9.63 -4.39 -12.31
CA TRP A 81 -9.46 -3.27 -13.24
C TRP A 81 -10.77 -2.52 -13.48
N GLU A 82 -11.83 -3.23 -13.87
CA GLU A 82 -13.15 -2.65 -14.19
C GLU A 82 -13.82 -2.02 -12.96
N GLU A 83 -13.61 -2.61 -11.78
CA GLU A 83 -14.07 -2.05 -10.52
C GLU A 83 -13.37 -0.72 -10.22
N MET A 84 -12.05 -0.65 -10.49
CA MET A 84 -11.27 0.56 -10.28
C MET A 84 -11.69 1.68 -11.25
N GLU A 85 -11.89 1.35 -12.53
CA GLU A 85 -12.43 2.29 -13.51
C GLU A 85 -13.79 2.85 -13.09
N ALA A 86 -14.69 1.96 -12.65
CA ALA A 86 -16.02 2.35 -12.19
C ALA A 86 -15.97 3.25 -10.94
N LEU A 87 -15.11 2.90 -9.96
CA LEU A 87 -14.92 3.69 -8.73
C LEU A 87 -14.36 5.07 -9.05
N HIS A 88 -13.30 5.13 -9.86
CA HIS A 88 -12.64 6.38 -10.24
C HIS A 88 -13.57 7.28 -11.06
N GLY A 89 -14.29 6.70 -12.02
CA GLY A 89 -15.24 7.45 -12.86
C GLY A 89 -16.44 8.00 -12.08
N ARG A 90 -16.95 7.23 -11.09
CA ARG A 90 -18.10 7.65 -10.26
C ARG A 90 -17.70 8.65 -9.18
N HIS A 91 -16.52 8.50 -8.59
CA HIS A 91 -16.03 9.31 -7.47
C HIS A 91 -14.61 9.81 -7.73
N PRO A 92 -14.43 10.75 -8.68
CA PRO A 92 -13.11 11.25 -9.07
C PRO A 92 -12.32 11.75 -7.86
N GLY A 93 -11.07 11.29 -7.76
CA GLY A 93 -10.17 11.70 -6.68
C GLY A 93 -10.36 11.00 -5.34
N ARG A 94 -11.47 10.27 -5.12
CA ARG A 94 -11.69 9.52 -3.89
C ARG A 94 -11.01 8.14 -3.95
N PHE A 95 -10.95 7.52 -5.10
CA PHE A 95 -10.34 6.22 -5.33
C PHE A 95 -9.30 6.32 -6.45
N VAL A 96 -8.10 5.83 -6.17
CA VAL A 96 -7.01 5.66 -7.12
C VAL A 96 -6.36 4.29 -6.91
N GLY A 97 -5.60 3.80 -7.89
CA GLY A 97 -5.09 2.42 -7.88
C GLY A 97 -3.57 2.32 -7.89
N LEU A 98 -3.07 1.27 -7.22
CA LEU A 98 -1.74 0.72 -7.40
C LEU A 98 -1.87 -0.57 -8.21
N TRP A 99 -1.32 -0.60 -9.41
CA TRP A 99 -1.34 -1.81 -10.23
C TRP A 99 -0.50 -2.93 -9.61
N ALA A 100 -1.09 -4.07 -9.33
CA ALA A 100 -0.40 -5.25 -8.82
C ALA A 100 0.35 -5.95 -9.97
N ALA A 101 1.58 -5.51 -10.22
CA ALA A 101 2.39 -5.99 -11.33
C ALA A 101 2.92 -7.41 -11.08
N ASP A 102 2.91 -8.24 -12.13
CA ASP A 102 3.48 -9.59 -12.12
C ASP A 102 4.81 -9.62 -12.90
N PRO A 103 5.96 -9.66 -12.21
CA PRO A 103 7.28 -9.70 -12.84
C PRO A 103 7.60 -11.07 -13.46
N THR A 104 6.84 -12.12 -13.14
CA THR A 104 7.08 -13.48 -13.64
C THR A 104 6.64 -13.66 -15.10
N LEU A 105 5.82 -12.76 -15.61
CA LEU A 105 5.31 -12.75 -16.98
C LEU A 105 6.31 -12.15 -18.00
N GLY A 106 7.50 -11.70 -17.55
CA GLY A 106 8.49 -11.08 -18.42
C GLY A 106 7.94 -9.86 -19.15
N MET A 107 8.17 -9.76 -20.45
CA MET A 107 7.73 -8.59 -21.24
C MET A 107 6.22 -8.41 -21.27
N ALA A 108 5.44 -9.49 -21.29
CA ALA A 108 3.97 -9.39 -21.21
C ALA A 108 3.51 -8.71 -19.90
N GLY A 109 4.17 -8.99 -18.77
CA GLY A 109 3.90 -8.30 -17.51
C GLY A 109 4.28 -6.82 -17.54
N VAL A 110 5.36 -6.46 -18.23
CA VAL A 110 5.78 -5.06 -18.42
C VAL A 110 4.76 -4.31 -19.28
N GLU A 111 4.34 -4.88 -20.41
CA GLU A 111 3.34 -4.30 -21.32
C GLU A 111 2.01 -4.08 -20.58
N ARG A 112 1.56 -5.07 -19.80
CA ARG A 112 0.35 -4.95 -19.00
C ARG A 112 0.47 -3.86 -17.91
N THR A 113 1.66 -3.72 -17.32
CA THR A 113 1.93 -2.64 -16.36
C THR A 113 1.91 -1.26 -17.05
N GLU A 114 2.45 -1.16 -18.25
CA GLU A 114 2.42 0.08 -19.05
C GLU A 114 0.98 0.49 -19.40
N GLU A 115 0.13 -0.47 -19.81
CA GLU A 115 -1.29 -0.25 -20.05
C GLU A 115 -2.02 0.26 -18.80
N ALA A 116 -1.72 -0.33 -17.64
CA ALA A 116 -2.30 0.10 -16.36
C ALA A 116 -1.84 1.51 -15.97
N LEU A 117 -0.56 1.82 -16.11
CA LEU A 117 -0.02 3.15 -15.79
C LEU A 117 -0.48 4.25 -16.76
N ALA A 118 -1.04 3.90 -17.91
CA ALA A 118 -1.68 4.84 -18.82
C ALA A 118 -3.07 5.27 -18.34
N GLN A 119 -3.66 4.59 -17.35
CA GLN A 119 -4.97 4.93 -16.83
C GLN A 119 -4.91 6.10 -15.84
N GLU A 120 -5.93 6.97 -15.83
CA GLU A 120 -6.01 8.12 -14.94
C GLU A 120 -6.07 7.75 -13.46
N TRP A 121 -6.62 6.58 -13.14
CA TRP A 121 -6.67 6.07 -11.77
C TRP A 121 -5.32 5.58 -11.23
N ALA A 122 -4.34 5.27 -12.11
CA ALA A 122 -3.11 4.60 -11.70
C ALA A 122 -2.07 5.59 -11.15
N VAL A 123 -1.72 5.44 -9.88
CA VAL A 123 -0.75 6.30 -9.18
C VAL A 123 0.60 5.61 -8.92
N GLY A 124 0.74 4.35 -9.28
CA GLY A 124 1.95 3.55 -9.11
C GLY A 124 1.70 2.06 -9.25
N ILE A 125 2.69 1.27 -8.86
CA ILE A 125 2.56 -0.18 -8.83
C ILE A 125 2.68 -0.74 -7.41
N TYR A 126 2.07 -1.91 -7.20
CA TYR A 126 2.23 -2.72 -6.00
C TYR A 126 2.91 -4.05 -6.36
N LEU A 127 3.92 -4.44 -5.58
CA LEU A 127 4.61 -5.71 -5.72
C LEU A 127 4.39 -6.57 -4.47
N HIS A 128 3.62 -7.63 -4.62
CA HIS A 128 3.44 -8.64 -3.59
C HIS A 128 4.61 -9.65 -3.64
N THR A 129 5.78 -9.20 -3.22
CA THR A 129 7.07 -9.90 -3.39
C THR A 129 7.08 -11.35 -2.92
N HIS A 130 6.32 -11.66 -1.88
CA HIS A 130 6.18 -13.01 -1.32
C HIS A 130 5.50 -13.98 -2.28
N SER A 131 4.53 -13.52 -3.10
CA SER A 131 3.89 -14.36 -4.12
C SER A 131 4.86 -14.84 -5.19
N PHE A 132 5.93 -14.10 -5.42
CA PHE A 132 6.91 -14.41 -6.47
C PHE A 132 8.14 -15.11 -5.93
N ASP A 133 8.29 -15.24 -4.61
CA ASP A 133 9.49 -15.77 -3.94
C ASP A 133 10.78 -15.10 -4.47
N ARG A 134 10.75 -13.77 -4.58
CA ARG A 134 11.85 -12.96 -5.13
C ARG A 134 12.09 -11.72 -4.29
N ARG A 135 13.36 -11.52 -3.92
CA ARG A 135 13.79 -10.31 -3.19
C ARG A 135 13.67 -9.07 -4.07
N PHE A 136 13.60 -7.90 -3.47
CA PHE A 136 13.44 -6.60 -4.15
C PHE A 136 14.52 -6.31 -5.21
N ASP A 137 15.71 -6.89 -5.09
CA ASP A 137 16.83 -6.76 -6.02
C ASP A 137 16.86 -7.85 -7.12
N HIS A 138 15.80 -8.66 -7.26
CA HIS A 138 15.73 -9.66 -8.34
C HIS A 138 15.60 -9.00 -9.71
N ALA A 139 16.27 -9.58 -10.71
CA ALA A 139 16.35 -9.02 -12.07
C ALA A 139 14.98 -8.77 -12.72
N ASP A 140 14.00 -9.62 -12.44
CA ASP A 140 12.65 -9.54 -13.04
C ASP A 140 11.88 -8.28 -12.63
N TYR A 141 12.24 -7.64 -11.51
CA TYR A 141 11.61 -6.38 -11.11
C TYR A 141 12.17 -5.16 -11.85
N TYR A 142 13.41 -5.22 -12.33
CA TYR A 142 14.07 -4.04 -12.91
C TYR A 142 13.35 -3.43 -14.12
N PRO A 143 12.74 -4.20 -15.04
CA PRO A 143 11.93 -3.63 -16.11
C PRO A 143 10.74 -2.81 -15.58
N HIS A 144 10.07 -3.28 -14.53
CA HIS A 144 8.97 -2.56 -13.87
C HIS A 144 9.47 -1.29 -13.16
N TYR A 145 10.63 -1.35 -12.49
CA TYR A 145 11.25 -0.16 -11.88
C TYR A 145 11.65 0.87 -12.92
N ALA A 146 12.20 0.43 -14.06
CA ALA A 146 12.54 1.32 -15.17
C ALA A 146 11.29 2.00 -15.76
N LEU A 147 10.20 1.26 -15.89
CA LEU A 147 8.91 1.80 -16.33
C LEU A 147 8.38 2.84 -15.34
N CYS A 148 8.38 2.54 -14.01
CA CYS A 148 7.97 3.48 -12.99
C CYS A 148 8.86 4.74 -12.96
N ALA A 149 10.17 4.60 -13.19
CA ALA A 149 11.10 5.72 -13.28
C ALA A 149 10.80 6.62 -14.49
N ARG A 150 10.39 6.04 -15.63
CA ARG A 150 9.99 6.77 -16.83
C ARG A 150 8.68 7.50 -16.62
N GLU A 151 7.72 6.85 -15.98
CA GLU A 151 6.36 7.36 -15.75
C GLU A 151 6.26 8.29 -14.52
N ASP A 152 7.36 8.50 -13.78
CA ASP A 152 7.41 9.28 -12.53
C ASP A 152 6.39 8.83 -11.48
N VAL A 153 6.27 7.51 -11.27
CA VAL A 153 5.35 6.90 -10.31
C VAL A 153 6.07 6.07 -9.26
N ALA A 154 5.40 5.84 -8.14
CA ALA A 154 5.95 5.09 -7.02
C ALA A 154 5.84 3.57 -7.21
N VAL A 155 6.78 2.86 -6.58
CA VAL A 155 6.74 1.41 -6.36
C VAL A 155 6.45 1.14 -4.89
N VAL A 156 5.30 0.55 -4.59
CA VAL A 156 4.97 0.04 -3.26
C VAL A 156 5.26 -1.46 -3.24
N MET A 157 6.00 -1.92 -2.24
CA MET A 157 6.36 -3.33 -2.13
C MET A 157 6.11 -3.86 -0.73
N GLN A 158 5.60 -5.08 -0.65
CA GLN A 158 5.37 -5.72 0.64
C GLN A 158 6.71 -6.09 1.27
N ALA A 159 7.05 -5.42 2.37
CA ALA A 159 8.24 -5.67 3.16
C ALA A 159 7.88 -6.38 4.47
N GLY A 160 8.86 -7.04 5.06
CA GLY A 160 8.66 -7.81 6.28
C GLY A 160 8.14 -9.22 6.03
N THR A 161 7.41 -9.76 6.99
CA THR A 161 6.81 -11.10 6.85
C THR A 161 5.52 -11.06 6.05
N SER A 162 5.22 -12.15 5.35
CA SER A 162 3.91 -12.33 4.69
C SER A 162 2.83 -12.67 5.72
N GLY A 163 1.60 -12.21 5.47
CA GLY A 163 0.41 -12.71 6.14
C GLY A 163 -0.01 -14.10 5.68
N GLY A 164 0.46 -14.57 4.52
CA GLY A 164 0.22 -15.89 3.96
C GLY A 164 1.30 -16.91 4.35
N LEU A 165 1.08 -18.18 3.98
CA LEU A 165 2.08 -19.26 4.12
C LEU A 165 3.10 -19.19 2.98
N LEU A 166 3.82 -18.08 2.90
CA LEU A 166 4.79 -17.75 1.86
C LEU A 166 6.17 -17.45 2.49
N PRO A 167 7.28 -17.60 1.74
CA PRO A 167 8.62 -17.29 2.24
C PRO A 167 8.72 -15.85 2.71
N SER A 168 9.18 -15.63 3.93
CA SER A 168 9.26 -14.27 4.52
C SER A 168 10.57 -13.55 4.17
N GLU A 169 11.69 -14.26 3.97
CA GLU A 169 13.02 -13.66 3.75
C GLU A 169 13.08 -12.77 2.50
N VAL A 170 12.23 -13.01 1.53
CA VAL A 170 12.16 -12.17 0.31
C VAL A 170 11.67 -10.76 0.59
N GLY A 171 10.99 -10.57 1.73
CA GLY A 171 10.53 -9.26 2.22
C GLY A 171 11.55 -8.50 3.07
N GLN A 172 12.79 -8.98 3.21
CA GLN A 172 13.82 -8.27 3.97
C GLN A 172 14.12 -6.89 3.37
N PRO A 173 14.01 -5.81 4.16
CA PRO A 173 14.14 -4.43 3.68
C PRO A 173 15.48 -4.10 3.04
N ILE A 174 16.57 -4.77 3.44
CA ILE A 174 17.91 -4.56 2.88
C ILE A 174 17.94 -4.84 1.37
N GLY A 175 17.04 -5.66 0.84
CA GLY A 175 16.94 -5.92 -0.60
C GLY A 175 16.69 -4.68 -1.45
N ILE A 176 16.19 -3.58 -0.85
CA ILE A 176 15.96 -2.32 -1.57
C ILE A 176 17.25 -1.53 -1.88
N ASP A 177 18.36 -1.88 -1.26
CA ASP A 177 19.61 -1.12 -1.35
C ASP A 177 20.06 -0.89 -2.80
N ARG A 178 20.09 -1.95 -3.61
CA ARG A 178 20.48 -1.85 -5.03
C ARG A 178 19.44 -1.13 -5.91
N PRO A 179 18.14 -1.46 -5.86
CA PRO A 179 17.12 -0.72 -6.60
C PRO A 179 17.11 0.76 -6.29
N ALA A 180 17.22 1.16 -5.01
CA ALA A 180 17.20 2.56 -4.61
C ALA A 180 18.41 3.35 -5.17
N LEU A 181 19.58 2.71 -5.26
CA LEU A 181 20.78 3.29 -5.88
C LEU A 181 20.63 3.40 -7.40
N TYR A 182 20.06 2.38 -8.04
CA TYR A 182 19.96 2.32 -9.50
C TYR A 182 18.87 3.23 -10.05
N PHE A 183 17.77 3.41 -9.30
CA PHE A 183 16.62 4.25 -9.64
C PHE A 183 16.43 5.40 -8.64
N PRO A 184 17.36 6.37 -8.57
CA PRO A 184 17.41 7.36 -7.49
C PRO A 184 16.22 8.34 -7.48
N ARG A 185 15.44 8.42 -8.56
CA ARG A 185 14.26 9.28 -8.66
C ARG A 185 12.94 8.55 -8.42
N THR A 186 12.94 7.20 -8.44
CA THR A 186 11.73 6.40 -8.21
C THR A 186 11.47 6.30 -6.72
N PRO A 187 10.31 6.74 -6.22
CA PRO A 187 9.94 6.51 -4.83
C PRO A 187 9.65 5.02 -4.58
N PHE A 188 10.31 4.44 -3.58
CA PHE A 188 10.06 3.08 -3.10
C PHE A 188 9.42 3.13 -1.72
N VAL A 189 8.26 2.51 -1.54
CA VAL A 189 7.58 2.40 -0.26
C VAL A 189 7.71 0.98 0.26
N LEU A 190 8.48 0.80 1.33
CA LEU A 190 8.55 -0.44 2.09
C LEU A 190 7.29 -0.54 2.96
N SER A 191 6.29 -1.28 2.47
CA SER A 191 5.00 -1.41 3.12
C SER A 191 5.06 -2.35 4.33
N HIS A 192 4.02 -2.36 5.19
CA HIS A 192 3.90 -3.27 6.33
C HIS A 192 4.97 -3.10 7.41
N THR A 193 5.48 -1.86 7.60
CA THR A 193 6.52 -1.50 8.58
C THR A 193 7.84 -2.25 8.47
N GLY A 194 7.95 -3.25 7.61
CA GLY A 194 9.11 -4.14 7.48
C GLY A 194 9.26 -5.15 8.62
N TRP A 195 8.23 -5.35 9.48
CA TRP A 195 8.32 -6.29 10.60
C TRP A 195 8.62 -7.73 10.14
N PRO A 196 9.54 -8.48 10.79
CA PRO A 196 10.28 -8.17 12.02
C PRO A 196 11.56 -7.33 11.82
N TRP A 197 11.98 -7.04 10.60
CA TRP A 197 13.22 -6.31 10.26
C TRP A 197 13.01 -4.78 10.22
N VAL A 198 12.36 -4.25 11.26
CA VAL A 198 11.99 -2.82 11.33
C VAL A 198 13.21 -1.90 11.29
N ASP A 199 14.30 -2.27 11.98
CA ASP A 199 15.52 -1.46 12.03
C ASP A 199 16.21 -1.41 10.66
N GLU A 200 16.16 -2.49 9.88
CA GLU A 200 16.61 -2.46 8.48
C GLU A 200 15.76 -1.54 7.61
N ALA A 201 14.44 -1.59 7.74
CA ALA A 201 13.54 -0.71 7.00
C ALA A 201 13.81 0.76 7.31
N ILE A 202 14.00 1.10 8.59
CA ILE A 202 14.38 2.44 9.04
C ILE A 202 15.75 2.84 8.49
N ALA A 203 16.74 1.94 8.53
CA ALA A 203 18.06 2.21 8.00
C ALA A 203 18.02 2.51 6.49
N MET A 204 17.23 1.77 5.71
CA MET A 204 17.05 2.03 4.28
C MET A 204 16.33 3.36 4.02
N ALA A 205 15.31 3.68 4.79
CA ALA A 205 14.60 4.95 4.67
C ALA A 205 15.47 6.17 5.06
N LEU A 206 16.41 5.99 5.99
CA LEU A 206 17.41 7.01 6.36
C LEU A 206 18.51 7.16 5.32
N LYS A 207 18.98 6.03 4.76
CA LYS A 207 20.08 6.02 3.78
C LYS A 207 19.67 6.65 2.46
N PHE A 208 18.44 6.40 2.00
CA PHE A 208 17.99 6.78 0.67
C PHE A 208 16.92 7.87 0.68
N PRO A 209 17.09 8.96 -0.06
CA PRO A 209 16.07 10.00 -0.15
C PRO A 209 14.76 9.51 -0.80
N ASN A 210 14.82 8.50 -1.66
CA ASN A 210 13.71 7.91 -2.41
C ASN A 210 13.10 6.66 -1.74
N VAL A 211 13.52 6.26 -0.54
CA VAL A 211 12.91 5.14 0.20
C VAL A 211 12.05 5.67 1.35
N TYR A 212 10.86 5.12 1.48
CA TYR A 212 9.83 5.48 2.45
C TYR A 212 9.36 4.25 3.22
N LEU A 213 8.78 4.45 4.40
CA LEU A 213 8.19 3.41 5.23
C LEU A 213 6.67 3.55 5.25
N GLY A 214 5.96 2.48 4.89
CA GLY A 214 4.51 2.43 4.93
C GLY A 214 3.99 1.60 6.10
N THR A 215 2.93 2.05 6.76
CA THR A 215 2.43 1.45 8.02
C THR A 215 1.29 0.45 7.83
N ALA A 216 0.91 0.14 6.61
CA ALA A 216 -0.20 -0.76 6.30
C ALA A 216 -0.14 -2.10 7.07
N SER A 217 -1.26 -2.75 7.28
CA SER A 217 -1.46 -4.05 7.94
C SER A 217 -1.32 -4.07 9.46
N TYR A 218 -0.62 -3.14 10.06
CA TYR A 218 -0.41 -3.12 11.50
C TYR A 218 -1.18 -1.97 12.14
N PRO A 219 -2.13 -2.24 13.07
CA PRO A 219 -2.78 -1.20 13.85
C PRO A 219 -1.73 -0.37 14.62
N PRO A 220 -1.87 0.97 14.73
CA PRO A 220 -0.86 1.83 15.36
C PRO A 220 -0.41 1.40 16.75
N ARG A 221 -1.30 0.80 17.56
CA ARG A 221 -0.96 0.26 18.89
C ARG A 221 0.09 -0.87 18.83
N HIS A 222 0.22 -1.54 17.69
CA HIS A 222 1.16 -2.65 17.48
C HIS A 222 2.41 -2.25 16.70
N TRP A 223 2.57 -0.97 16.37
CA TRP A 223 3.81 -0.51 15.76
C TRP A 223 4.98 -0.68 16.72
N SER A 224 6.11 -1.11 16.19
CA SER A 224 7.35 -1.12 16.96
C SER A 224 7.65 0.27 17.52
N PRO A 225 8.14 0.36 18.79
CA PRO A 225 8.61 1.65 19.34
C PRO A 225 9.61 2.37 18.43
N ALA A 226 10.43 1.61 17.67
CA ALA A 226 11.38 2.18 16.70
C ALA A 226 10.66 2.91 15.55
N VAL A 227 9.54 2.37 15.03
CA VAL A 227 8.72 3.06 14.01
C VAL A 227 8.14 4.36 14.55
N VAL A 228 7.59 4.32 15.78
CA VAL A 228 6.98 5.49 16.43
C VAL A 228 8.02 6.59 16.64
N GLU A 229 9.19 6.23 17.16
CA GLU A 229 10.28 7.19 17.40
C GLU A 229 10.87 7.72 16.07
N PHE A 230 11.02 6.87 15.08
CA PHE A 230 11.43 7.28 13.74
C PHE A 230 10.47 8.31 13.15
N ALA A 231 9.15 8.05 13.19
CA ALA A 231 8.14 8.97 12.69
C ALA A 231 8.18 10.34 13.41
N ARG A 232 8.42 10.35 14.72
CA ARG A 232 8.55 11.59 15.52
C ARG A 232 9.73 12.46 15.11
N ARG A 233 10.81 11.85 14.63
CA ARG A 233 12.10 12.53 14.39
C ARG A 233 12.49 12.53 12.91
N ALA A 234 13.51 11.74 12.58
CA ALA A 234 14.12 11.71 11.25
C ALA A 234 13.17 11.20 10.16
N GLY A 235 12.16 10.39 10.52
CA GLY A 235 11.18 9.83 9.62
C GLY A 235 9.94 10.69 9.38
N ARG A 236 9.86 11.92 9.90
CA ARG A 236 8.69 12.80 9.73
C ARG A 236 8.23 12.90 8.26
N SER A 237 9.17 13.01 7.33
CA SER A 237 8.90 13.10 5.88
C SER A 237 8.96 11.77 5.15
N LYS A 238 9.01 10.64 5.87
CA LYS A 238 9.31 9.32 5.34
C LYS A 238 8.25 8.27 5.63
N VAL A 239 7.37 8.49 6.62
CA VAL A 239 6.36 7.51 7.04
C VAL A 239 5.01 7.85 6.41
N LEU A 240 4.38 6.86 5.76
CA LEU A 240 3.06 6.96 5.14
C LEU A 240 2.04 6.18 5.95
N PHE A 241 0.86 6.75 6.14
CA PHE A 241 -0.27 6.09 6.77
C PHE A 241 -1.00 5.18 5.79
N GLY A 242 -1.23 3.94 6.19
CA GLY A 242 -2.04 2.97 5.44
C GLY A 242 -2.63 1.92 6.36
N THR A 243 -3.79 1.41 6.00
CA THR A 243 -4.52 0.41 6.80
C THR A 243 -4.37 -1.01 6.26
N ASN A 244 -4.13 -1.17 4.96
CA ASN A 244 -4.32 -2.45 4.27
C ASN A 244 -5.76 -2.97 4.51
N PHE A 245 -6.74 -2.06 4.50
CA PHE A 245 -8.15 -2.46 4.70
C PHE A 245 -8.46 -3.72 3.88
N PRO A 246 -9.13 -4.70 4.43
CA PRO A 246 -9.84 -4.78 5.72
C PRO A 246 -8.98 -5.35 6.86
N THR A 247 -7.67 -5.50 6.70
CA THR A 247 -6.78 -6.01 7.77
C THR A 247 -6.87 -5.13 9.01
N VAL A 248 -6.89 -3.82 8.81
CA VAL A 248 -7.18 -2.82 9.85
C VAL A 248 -8.30 -1.92 9.35
N GLY A 249 -9.35 -1.73 10.14
CA GLY A 249 -10.42 -0.79 9.82
C GLY A 249 -9.96 0.65 9.92
N HIS A 250 -10.50 1.52 9.06
CA HIS A 250 -10.10 2.94 8.98
C HIS A 250 -10.33 3.68 10.29
N ARG A 251 -11.55 3.57 10.85
CA ARG A 251 -11.92 4.19 12.14
C ARG A 251 -11.00 3.73 13.26
N HIS A 252 -10.76 2.43 13.31
CA HIS A 252 -9.90 1.83 14.32
C HIS A 252 -8.45 2.30 14.21
N ALA A 253 -7.91 2.37 12.99
CA ALA A 253 -6.55 2.84 12.76
C ALA A 253 -6.36 4.31 13.15
N LEU A 254 -7.30 5.18 12.75
CA LEU A 254 -7.24 6.62 13.07
C LEU A 254 -7.36 6.87 14.57
N ALA A 255 -8.29 6.20 15.26
CA ALA A 255 -8.43 6.32 16.70
C ALA A 255 -7.15 5.89 17.45
N GLN A 256 -6.52 4.80 17.04
CA GLN A 256 -5.26 4.35 17.67
C GLN A 256 -4.08 5.25 17.31
N LEU A 257 -4.09 5.89 16.15
CA LEU A 257 -3.03 6.85 15.79
C LEU A 257 -3.06 8.09 16.71
N GLU A 258 -4.25 8.55 17.09
CA GLU A 258 -4.41 9.64 18.06
C GLU A 258 -3.82 9.30 19.44
N GLU A 259 -3.94 8.04 19.88
CA GLU A 259 -3.36 7.55 21.14
C GLU A 259 -1.82 7.64 21.18
N LEU A 260 -1.15 7.71 20.01
CA LEU A 260 0.30 7.85 19.95
C LEU A 260 0.78 9.29 20.20
N HIS A 261 -0.13 10.27 20.25
CA HIS A 261 0.14 11.68 20.58
C HIS A 261 1.30 12.28 19.76
N PHE A 262 1.30 12.10 18.45
CA PHE A 262 2.21 12.81 17.56
C PHE A 262 1.90 14.31 17.55
N ASP A 263 2.91 15.15 17.34
CA ASP A 263 2.64 16.56 17.08
C ASP A 263 1.87 16.77 15.77
N ALA A 264 1.19 17.89 15.63
CA ALA A 264 0.33 18.18 14.47
C ALA A 264 1.09 18.11 13.14
N ALA A 265 2.37 18.50 13.11
CA ALA A 265 3.17 18.48 11.89
C ALA A 265 3.56 17.05 11.49
N VAL A 266 3.87 16.18 12.44
CA VAL A 266 4.11 14.73 12.19
C VAL A 266 2.83 14.07 11.72
N THR A 267 1.71 14.31 12.40
CA THR A 267 0.40 13.76 12.06
C THR A 267 -0.01 14.15 10.63
N GLN A 268 0.07 15.44 10.27
CA GLN A 268 -0.25 15.92 8.94
C GLN A 268 0.67 15.34 7.86
N ALA A 269 1.97 15.27 8.15
CA ALA A 269 2.94 14.69 7.22
C ALA A 269 2.64 13.22 6.94
N MET A 270 2.36 12.43 8.00
CA MET A 270 2.07 11.00 7.90
C MET A 270 0.74 10.73 7.22
N LEU A 271 -0.33 11.42 7.62
CA LEU A 271 -1.68 11.19 7.12
C LEU A 271 -1.88 11.65 5.67
N GLU A 272 -1.14 12.68 5.22
CA GLU A 272 -1.39 13.28 3.91
C GLU A 272 -0.11 13.68 3.17
N GLY A 273 0.74 14.48 3.78
CA GLY A 273 1.82 15.19 3.09
C GLY A 273 2.83 14.25 2.43
N ASN A 274 3.18 13.16 3.10
CA ASN A 274 4.16 12.18 2.56
C ASN A 274 3.57 11.39 1.40
N ALA A 275 2.30 10.97 1.50
CA ALA A 275 1.62 10.27 0.40
C ALA A 275 1.53 11.15 -0.85
N ARG A 276 1.16 12.44 -0.71
CA ARG A 276 1.10 13.38 -1.84
C ARG A 276 2.47 13.68 -2.47
N ARG A 277 3.55 13.56 -1.70
CA ARG A 277 4.91 13.69 -2.23
C ARG A 277 5.35 12.44 -2.98
N VAL A 278 4.97 11.26 -2.50
CA VAL A 278 5.35 9.96 -3.07
C VAL A 278 4.53 9.65 -4.32
N PHE A 279 3.23 9.89 -4.28
CA PHE A 279 2.32 9.61 -5.38
C PHE A 279 2.00 10.91 -6.15
N THR A 280 2.84 11.22 -7.12
CA THR A 280 2.79 12.47 -7.90
C THR A 280 1.47 12.67 -8.66
N ARG A 281 0.78 11.55 -8.98
CA ARG A 281 -0.50 11.53 -9.70
C ARG A 281 -1.73 11.59 -8.78
N LEU A 282 -1.56 11.74 -7.45
CA LEU A 282 -2.71 11.96 -6.56
C LEU A 282 -3.46 13.25 -6.94
N PRO A 283 -4.78 13.23 -6.87
CA PRO A 283 -5.60 14.42 -7.16
C PRO A 283 -5.14 15.62 -6.33
N LYS A 284 -5.01 16.76 -6.98
CA LYS A 284 -4.69 18.01 -6.28
C LYS A 284 -5.89 18.43 -5.44
N LYS A 285 -5.64 18.87 -4.20
CA LYS A 285 -6.70 19.51 -3.40
C LYS A 285 -7.14 20.79 -4.11
N GLU A 286 -8.44 20.92 -4.33
CA GLU A 286 -9.00 22.22 -4.64
C GLU A 286 -8.77 23.11 -3.42
N VAL A 287 -8.07 24.21 -3.63
CA VAL A 287 -7.87 25.24 -2.60
C VAL A 287 -9.21 25.97 -2.47
N SER A 288 -10.00 25.58 -1.46
CA SER A 288 -11.24 26.27 -1.10
C SER A 288 -10.94 27.60 -0.42
#